data_b541034bdd235476939f80b27357a48a
#
_entry.id   b541034bdd235476939f80b27357a48a
#
_cell.length_a   1.000
_cell.length_b   1.000
_cell.length_c   1.000
_cell.angle_alpha   90.00
_cell.angle_beta   90.00
_cell.angle_gamma   90.00
#
_symmetry.space_group_name_H-M   'P 1'
#
loop_
_entity.id
_entity.type
_entity.pdbx_description
1 polymer ?
#
loop_
_entity_poly.entity_id
_entity_poly.type
_entity_poly.pdbx_seq_one_letter_code
_entity_poly.pdbx_strand_id
1 'polypeptide(L)'
;MQENIREEGMTSCYIKPDAKLDMDKLLKAFQKFYRRNSEHWLERFDYKEAGHGLLLMAFLQRVINGGGRIDREMAVGRGRTDLTIEFAGDTFVLELKLKRDSDSKEDGLDQISRYLDTLGMTKGYLILFEIKPSSIIPWETRVKWENVSHQNKKITVVEM
;
A
#
# COMPACT_ATOMS: atom_id res chain seq x y z
N MET A 1 -7.32 28.21 8.13
CA MET A 1 -7.92 27.66 9.37
C MET A 1 -8.84 26.46 9.14
N GLN A 2 -9.72 26.48 8.16
CA GLN A 2 -10.63 25.32 7.92
C GLN A 2 -9.94 24.09 7.31
N GLU A 3 -8.85 24.25 6.58
CA GLU A 3 -8.08 23.14 6.01
C GLU A 3 -7.32 22.32 7.06
N ASN A 4 -6.74 22.99 8.05
CA ASN A 4 -6.01 22.32 9.12
C ASN A 4 -6.91 21.45 10.01
N ILE A 5 -8.14 21.87 10.25
CA ILE A 5 -9.10 21.12 11.07
C ILE A 5 -9.55 19.84 10.36
N ARG A 6 -9.66 19.86 9.02
CA ARG A 6 -10.00 18.68 8.23
C ARG A 6 -8.85 17.68 8.15
N GLU A 7 -7.63 18.16 8.07
CA GLU A 7 -6.43 17.31 8.04
C GLU A 7 -6.20 16.64 9.41
N GLU A 8 -6.32 17.38 10.50
CA GLU A 8 -6.25 16.80 11.84
C GLU A 8 -7.34 15.77 12.11
N GLY A 9 -8.55 16.02 11.66
CA GLY A 9 -9.67 15.08 11.80
C GLY A 9 -9.48 13.80 10.99
N MET A 10 -8.89 13.88 9.80
CA MET A 10 -8.60 12.69 8.97
C MET A 10 -7.46 11.85 9.55
N THR A 11 -6.42 12.48 10.08
CA THR A 11 -5.29 11.78 10.70
C THR A 11 -5.72 11.04 11.98
N SER A 12 -6.59 11.65 12.80
CA SER A 12 -7.05 11.05 14.05
C SER A 12 -7.82 9.75 13.88
N CYS A 13 -8.50 9.56 12.73
CA CYS A 13 -9.24 8.33 12.43
C CYS A 13 -8.35 7.09 12.33
N TYR A 14 -7.08 7.25 11.98
CA TYR A 14 -6.12 6.15 11.77
C TYR A 14 -5.10 6.03 12.89
N ILE A 15 -5.27 6.79 13.96
CA ILE A 15 -4.39 6.75 15.13
C ILE A 15 -5.09 5.94 16.23
N LYS A 16 -4.37 4.95 16.76
CA LYS A 16 -4.81 4.15 17.89
C LYS A 16 -4.78 4.95 19.19
N PRO A 17 -5.46 4.47 20.26
CA PRO A 17 -5.41 5.13 21.58
C PRO A 17 -4.01 5.32 22.17
N ASP A 18 -3.04 4.48 21.76
CA ASP A 18 -1.62 4.58 22.14
C ASP A 18 -0.80 5.56 21.28
N ALA A 19 -1.47 6.40 20.50
CA ALA A 19 -0.89 7.35 19.54
C ALA A 19 -0.12 6.71 18.36
N LYS A 20 -0.26 5.42 18.13
CA LYS A 20 0.35 4.70 17.01
C LYS A 20 -0.55 4.62 15.79
N LEU A 21 0.05 4.47 14.62
CA LEU A 21 -0.68 4.37 13.37
C LEU A 21 -1.32 2.99 13.20
N ASP A 22 -2.61 2.96 12.88
CA ASP A 22 -3.31 1.76 12.45
C ASP A 22 -3.17 1.59 10.93
N MET A 23 -2.11 0.93 10.50
CA MET A 23 -1.81 0.73 9.08
C MET A 23 -2.87 -0.12 8.38
N ASP A 24 -3.42 -1.12 9.04
CA ASP A 24 -4.48 -1.97 8.46
C ASP A 24 -5.74 -1.14 8.15
N LYS A 25 -6.15 -0.30 9.06
CA LYS A 25 -7.29 0.59 8.87
C LYS A 25 -7.05 1.60 7.75
N LEU A 26 -5.83 2.14 7.69
CA LEU A 26 -5.42 3.09 6.65
C LEU A 26 -5.44 2.45 5.26
N LEU A 27 -4.89 1.25 5.12
CA LEU A 27 -4.90 0.53 3.85
C LEU A 27 -6.30 0.08 3.42
N LYS A 28 -7.16 -0.29 4.36
CA LYS A 28 -8.58 -0.57 4.07
C LYS A 28 -9.31 0.66 3.56
N ALA A 29 -9.03 1.82 4.11
CA ALA A 29 -9.59 3.09 3.63
C ALA A 29 -9.06 3.44 2.23
N PHE A 30 -7.78 3.22 1.97
CA PHE A 30 -7.20 3.37 0.63
C PHE A 30 -7.85 2.43 -0.38
N GLN A 31 -8.07 1.19 0.00
CA GLN A 31 -8.71 0.19 -0.85
C GLN A 31 -10.13 0.62 -1.28
N LYS A 32 -10.92 1.19 -0.36
CA LYS A 32 -12.23 1.75 -0.67
C LYS A 32 -12.13 2.97 -1.60
N PHE A 33 -11.17 3.84 -1.36
CA PHE A 33 -10.90 4.99 -2.21
C PHE A 33 -10.49 4.55 -3.61
N TYR A 34 -9.59 3.60 -3.73
CA TYR A 34 -9.13 3.05 -5.00
C TYR A 34 -10.28 2.43 -5.80
N ARG A 35 -11.14 1.65 -5.16
CA ARG A 35 -12.32 1.05 -5.80
C ARG A 35 -13.26 2.09 -6.41
N ARG A 36 -13.49 3.18 -5.71
CA ARG A 36 -14.41 4.24 -6.17
C ARG A 36 -13.86 5.03 -7.35
N ASN A 37 -12.56 5.15 -7.45
CA ASN A 37 -11.91 6.06 -8.37
C ASN A 37 -11.11 5.36 -9.48
N SER A 38 -10.87 4.05 -9.37
CA SER A 38 -10.02 3.30 -10.29
C SER A 38 -10.54 3.30 -11.73
N GLU A 39 -11.85 3.23 -11.95
CA GLU A 39 -12.43 3.24 -13.29
C GLU A 39 -12.11 4.55 -14.03
N HIS A 40 -12.23 5.68 -13.36
CA HIS A 40 -11.89 6.98 -13.95
C HIS A 40 -10.40 7.14 -14.24
N TRP A 41 -9.55 6.55 -13.42
CA TRP A 41 -8.10 6.71 -13.55
C TRP A 41 -7.51 5.74 -14.57
N LEU A 42 -8.04 4.53 -14.67
CA LEU A 42 -7.60 3.51 -15.62
C LEU A 42 -7.95 3.84 -17.07
N GLU A 43 -9.08 4.51 -17.31
CA GLU A 43 -9.49 4.93 -18.64
C GLU A 43 -8.74 6.15 -19.18
N ARG A 44 -8.35 7.07 -18.30
CA ARG A 44 -7.70 8.34 -18.69
C ARG A 44 -6.20 8.25 -18.85
N PHE A 45 -5.59 7.31 -18.18
CA PHE A 45 -4.14 7.24 -18.11
C PHE A 45 -3.71 5.84 -18.45
N ASP A 46 -3.00 5.71 -19.55
CA ASP A 46 -2.25 4.52 -19.94
C ASP A 46 -1.14 4.26 -18.89
N TYR A 47 -1.53 4.31 -17.60
CA TYR A 47 -0.60 4.24 -16.48
C TYR A 47 -0.20 2.81 -16.19
N LYS A 48 0.96 2.56 -16.63
CA LYS A 48 1.86 1.52 -16.17
C LYS A 48 2.17 1.73 -14.68
N GLU A 49 2.81 0.81 -14.10
CA GLU A 49 3.22 0.62 -12.70
C GLU A 49 3.35 1.87 -11.80
N ALA A 50 3.81 2.99 -12.33
CA ALA A 50 4.04 4.20 -11.55
C ALA A 50 2.76 4.88 -11.03
N GLY A 51 1.64 4.74 -11.75
CA GLY A 51 0.39 5.45 -11.41
C GLY A 51 -0.25 4.95 -10.12
N HIS A 52 -0.28 3.64 -9.91
CA HIS A 52 -0.84 3.03 -8.69
C HIS A 52 -0.01 3.41 -7.46
N GLY A 53 1.31 3.37 -7.57
CA GLY A 53 2.22 3.77 -6.51
C GLY A 53 2.10 5.23 -6.14
N LEU A 54 1.98 6.12 -7.13
CA LEU A 54 1.80 7.56 -6.90
C LEU A 54 0.47 7.87 -6.21
N LEU A 55 -0.60 7.18 -6.58
CA LEU A 55 -1.91 7.35 -5.96
C LEU A 55 -1.90 6.93 -4.49
N LEU A 56 -1.31 5.78 -4.20
CA LEU A 56 -1.14 5.32 -2.82
C LEU A 56 -0.26 6.29 -2.02
N MET A 57 0.86 6.74 -2.58
CA MET A 57 1.72 7.73 -1.93
C MET A 57 0.97 9.02 -1.60
N ALA A 58 0.22 9.56 -2.54
CA ALA A 58 -0.55 10.78 -2.33
C ALA A 58 -1.57 10.60 -1.20
N PHE A 59 -2.24 9.46 -1.14
CA PHE A 59 -3.17 9.13 -0.07
C PHE A 59 -2.48 9.02 1.29
N LEU A 60 -1.37 8.30 1.35
CA LEU A 60 -0.60 8.14 2.58
C LEU A 60 -0.02 9.46 3.09
N GLN A 61 0.48 10.30 2.20
CA GLN A 61 1.02 11.62 2.57
C GLN A 61 -0.02 12.50 3.24
N ARG A 62 -1.26 12.48 2.78
CA ARG A 62 -2.34 13.28 3.39
C ARG A 62 -2.62 12.87 4.84
N VAL A 63 -2.43 11.59 5.16
CA VAL A 63 -2.67 11.06 6.50
C VAL A 63 -1.43 11.24 7.39
N ILE A 64 -0.23 11.08 6.85
CA ILE A 64 1.02 10.98 7.60
C ILE A 64 1.70 12.33 7.82
N ASN A 65 1.37 13.37 7.03
CA ASN A 65 1.96 14.72 7.12
C ASN A 65 1.90 15.35 8.52
N GLY A 66 1.04 14.88 9.41
CA GLY A 66 0.91 15.39 10.78
C GLY A 66 1.86 14.77 11.81
N GLY A 67 2.73 13.80 11.47
CA GLY A 67 3.58 13.15 12.46
C GLY A 67 4.44 12.01 11.97
N GLY A 68 4.61 11.86 10.67
CA GLY A 68 5.39 10.77 10.11
C GLY A 68 6.19 11.13 8.88
N ARG A 69 6.92 10.15 8.36
CA ARG A 69 7.77 10.28 7.17
C ARG A 69 7.53 9.09 6.23
N ILE A 70 7.54 9.37 4.94
CA ILE A 70 7.49 8.35 3.89
C ILE A 70 8.77 8.43 3.08
N ASP A 71 9.51 7.34 3.03
CA ASP A 71 10.64 7.16 2.14
C ASP A 71 10.26 6.21 1.01
N ARG A 72 10.62 6.57 -0.19
CA ARG A 72 10.35 5.80 -1.39
C ARG A 72 11.64 5.36 -2.06
N GLU A 73 11.82 4.06 -2.24
CA GLU A 73 12.86 3.51 -3.09
C GLU A 73 12.26 3.04 -4.41
N MET A 74 12.77 3.57 -5.50
CA MET A 74 12.44 3.12 -6.85
C MET A 74 13.61 2.33 -7.42
N ALA A 75 13.40 1.05 -7.65
CA ALA A 75 14.32 0.29 -8.48
C ALA A 75 14.03 0.59 -9.94
N VAL A 76 14.89 1.41 -10.52
CA VAL A 76 14.81 1.78 -11.95
C VAL A 76 14.89 0.51 -12.81
N GLY A 77 13.87 0.28 -13.62
CA GLY A 77 13.85 -0.77 -14.66
C GLY A 77 13.15 -2.07 -14.32
N ARG A 78 12.61 -2.26 -13.09
CA ARG A 78 11.92 -3.49 -12.70
C ARG A 78 10.48 -3.32 -12.18
N GLY A 79 9.90 -2.15 -12.33
CA GLY A 79 8.52 -1.90 -11.91
C GLY A 79 8.27 -2.07 -10.42
N ARG A 80 9.27 -1.79 -9.59
CA ARG A 80 9.30 -2.04 -8.18
C ARG A 80 9.26 -0.74 -7.40
N THR A 81 8.34 -0.65 -6.46
CA THR A 81 8.27 0.50 -5.55
C THR A 81 8.17 0.00 -4.12
N ASP A 82 9.22 0.24 -3.34
CA ASP A 82 9.23 -0.01 -1.92
C ASP A 82 8.93 1.30 -1.18
N LEU A 83 8.00 1.25 -0.26
CA LEU A 83 7.69 2.38 0.62
C LEU A 83 8.05 2.01 2.05
N THR A 84 8.74 2.90 2.72
CA THR A 84 8.99 2.81 4.15
C THR A 84 8.30 3.99 4.83
N ILE A 85 7.42 3.69 5.77
CA ILE A 85 6.65 4.69 6.51
C ILE A 85 7.08 4.65 7.97
N GLU A 86 7.53 5.77 8.48
CA GLU A 86 7.83 5.97 9.89
C GLU A 86 6.76 6.84 10.54
N PHE A 87 6.17 6.36 11.60
CA PHE A 87 5.17 7.09 12.36
C PHE A 87 5.21 6.70 13.84
N ALA A 88 5.34 7.67 14.73
CA ALA A 88 5.34 7.47 16.19
C ALA A 88 6.31 6.37 16.67
N GLY A 89 7.48 6.27 16.04
CA GLY A 89 8.50 5.28 16.36
C GLY A 89 8.30 3.91 15.71
N ASP A 90 7.18 3.68 15.04
CA ASP A 90 6.93 2.47 14.27
C ASP A 90 7.38 2.66 12.82
N THR A 91 7.87 1.58 12.23
CA THR A 91 8.26 1.53 10.82
C THR A 91 7.42 0.48 10.10
N PHE A 92 6.81 0.89 8.99
CA PHE A 92 6.02 0.02 8.11
C PHE A 92 6.69 -0.07 6.75
N VAL A 93 6.82 -1.27 6.23
CA VAL A 93 7.39 -1.54 4.90
C VAL A 93 6.30 -2.05 3.99
N LEU A 94 6.12 -1.40 2.85
CA LEU A 94 5.14 -1.74 1.84
C LEU A 94 5.85 -2.00 0.51
N GLU A 95 5.66 -3.17 -0.05
CA GLU A 95 6.02 -3.48 -1.43
C GLU A 95 4.80 -3.30 -2.32
N LEU A 96 4.93 -2.53 -3.38
CA LEU A 96 3.87 -2.32 -4.37
C LEU A 96 4.21 -3.08 -5.63
N LYS A 97 3.29 -3.90 -6.10
CA LYS A 97 3.49 -4.72 -7.29
C LYS A 97 2.23 -4.81 -8.13
N LEU A 98 2.40 -4.78 -9.45
CA LEU A 98 1.32 -5.09 -10.38
C LEU A 98 1.15 -6.61 -10.50
N LYS A 99 -0.09 -7.05 -10.39
CA LYS A 99 -0.45 -8.45 -10.62
C LYS A 99 -0.64 -8.69 -12.12
N ARG A 100 0.40 -9.23 -12.75
CA ARG A 100 0.42 -9.53 -14.19
C ARG A 100 0.03 -10.96 -14.50
N ASP A 101 0.42 -11.88 -13.65
CA ASP A 101 0.27 -13.33 -13.81
C ASP A 101 0.18 -14.02 -12.45
N SER A 102 0.12 -15.35 -12.46
CA SER A 102 0.06 -16.15 -11.24
C SER A 102 1.31 -16.06 -10.37
N ASP A 103 2.46 -15.72 -10.96
CA ASP A 103 3.75 -15.70 -10.26
C ASP A 103 4.03 -14.35 -9.59
N SER A 104 3.26 -13.31 -9.92
CA SER A 104 3.45 -11.96 -9.39
C SER A 104 3.40 -11.88 -7.87
N LYS A 105 2.54 -12.66 -7.24
CA LYS A 105 2.42 -12.72 -5.78
C LYS A 105 3.68 -13.33 -5.15
N GLU A 106 4.16 -14.45 -5.67
CA GLU A 106 5.34 -15.13 -5.16
C GLU A 106 6.59 -14.26 -5.32
N ASP A 107 6.75 -13.65 -6.48
CA ASP A 107 7.82 -12.69 -6.75
C ASP A 107 7.78 -11.50 -5.78
N GLY A 108 6.59 -10.99 -5.49
CA GLY A 108 6.40 -9.91 -4.52
C GLY A 108 6.76 -10.32 -3.10
N LEU A 109 6.38 -11.53 -2.69
CA LEU A 109 6.76 -12.10 -1.39
C LEU A 109 8.27 -12.26 -1.24
N ASP A 110 8.95 -12.75 -2.27
CA ASP A 110 10.40 -12.87 -2.29
C ASP A 110 11.09 -11.50 -2.20
N GLN A 111 10.57 -10.53 -2.92
CA GLN A 111 11.12 -9.17 -2.95
C GLN A 111 11.00 -8.47 -1.59
N ILE A 112 9.80 -8.47 -1.00
CA ILE A 112 9.61 -7.84 0.31
C ILE A 112 10.39 -8.56 1.40
N SER A 113 10.50 -9.89 1.34
CA SER A 113 11.27 -10.66 2.32
C SER A 113 12.74 -10.27 2.31
N ARG A 114 13.35 -10.14 1.13
CA ARG A 114 14.74 -9.66 0.98
C ARG A 114 14.92 -8.24 1.50
N TYR A 115 13.97 -7.36 1.22
CA TYR A 115 14.04 -5.99 1.69
C TYR A 115 13.91 -5.90 3.21
N LEU A 116 13.01 -6.68 3.80
CA LEU A 116 12.88 -6.78 5.25
C LEU A 116 14.16 -7.33 5.92
N ASP A 117 14.81 -8.30 5.30
CA ASP A 117 16.12 -8.79 5.79
C ASP A 117 17.16 -7.69 5.82
N THR A 118 17.23 -6.87 4.79
CA THR A 118 18.16 -5.73 4.72
C THR A 118 17.89 -4.72 5.85
N LEU A 119 16.63 -4.52 6.23
CA LEU A 119 16.23 -3.60 7.29
C LEU A 119 16.24 -4.24 8.68
N GLY A 120 16.48 -5.54 8.80
CA GLY A 120 16.39 -6.26 10.06
C GLY A 120 14.96 -6.37 10.61
N MET A 121 13.96 -6.38 9.74
CA MET A 121 12.54 -6.42 10.09
C MET A 121 11.90 -7.76 9.72
N THR A 122 10.80 -8.10 10.40
CA THR A 122 10.10 -9.38 10.19
C THR A 122 8.67 -9.24 9.70
N LYS A 123 8.14 -8.03 9.61
CA LYS A 123 6.75 -7.77 9.18
C LYS A 123 6.71 -6.75 8.06
N GLY A 124 5.83 -6.98 7.08
CA GLY A 124 5.63 -6.08 5.96
C GLY A 124 4.28 -6.27 5.30
N TYR A 125 4.02 -5.43 4.30
CA TYR A 125 2.80 -5.43 3.50
C TYR A 125 3.16 -5.58 2.03
N LEU A 126 2.52 -6.50 1.35
CA LEU A 126 2.57 -6.64 -0.10
C LEU A 126 1.24 -6.18 -0.68
N ILE A 127 1.27 -5.13 -1.50
CA ILE A 127 0.08 -4.59 -2.13
C ILE A 127 0.12 -4.92 -3.61
N LEU A 128 -0.83 -5.75 -4.05
CA LEU A 128 -0.97 -6.20 -5.42
C LEU A 128 -2.08 -5.42 -6.11
N PHE A 129 -1.74 -4.75 -7.20
CA PHE A 129 -2.71 -4.06 -8.04
C PHE A 129 -3.01 -4.86 -9.30
N GLU A 130 -4.27 -5.11 -9.58
CA GLU A 130 -4.69 -5.78 -10.81
C GLU A 130 -4.68 -4.81 -12.00
N ILE A 131 -3.99 -5.19 -13.09
CA ILE A 131 -3.78 -4.31 -14.26
C ILE A 131 -5.03 -4.24 -15.13
N LYS A 132 -5.72 -5.37 -15.27
CA LYS A 132 -6.92 -5.49 -16.10
C LYS A 132 -8.04 -6.06 -15.25
N PRO A 133 -8.79 -5.21 -14.55
CA PRO A 133 -9.95 -5.68 -13.83
C PRO A 133 -10.93 -6.30 -14.83
N SER A 134 -11.18 -7.59 -14.66
CA SER A 134 -12.23 -8.25 -15.41
C SER A 134 -13.56 -7.65 -14.99
N SER A 135 -14.31 -7.08 -15.93
CA SER A 135 -15.66 -6.58 -15.70
C SER A 135 -16.63 -7.68 -15.25
N ILE A 136 -16.24 -8.94 -15.40
CA ILE A 136 -17.05 -10.12 -15.08
C ILE A 136 -16.94 -10.51 -13.61
N ILE A 137 -15.79 -10.21 -12.97
CA ILE A 137 -15.56 -10.56 -11.56
C ILE A 137 -15.90 -9.36 -10.67
N PRO A 138 -16.88 -9.48 -9.73
CA PRO A 138 -17.21 -8.40 -8.83
C PRO A 138 -16.02 -7.95 -7.97
N TRP A 139 -15.95 -6.69 -7.67
CA TRP A 139 -14.90 -6.10 -6.84
C TRP A 139 -14.75 -6.80 -5.48
N GLU A 140 -15.86 -7.21 -4.89
CA GLU A 140 -15.90 -7.88 -3.59
C GLU A 140 -15.12 -9.19 -3.59
N THR A 141 -15.05 -9.87 -4.72
CA THR A 141 -14.30 -11.11 -4.87
C THR A 141 -12.85 -10.91 -5.25
N ARG A 142 -12.50 -9.73 -5.78
CA ARG A 142 -11.12 -9.37 -6.14
C ARG A 142 -10.32 -8.81 -4.98
N VAL A 143 -11.01 -8.16 -4.05
CA VAL A 143 -10.39 -7.54 -2.88
C VAL A 143 -10.14 -8.59 -1.81
N LYS A 144 -8.89 -8.90 -1.56
CA LYS A 144 -8.48 -9.92 -0.59
C LYS A 144 -7.45 -9.39 0.39
N TRP A 145 -7.57 -9.85 1.63
CA TRP A 145 -6.58 -9.66 2.69
C TRP A 145 -6.13 -11.02 3.17
N GLU A 146 -4.84 -11.25 3.17
CA GLU A 146 -4.26 -12.53 3.56
C GLU A 146 -2.99 -12.31 4.38
N ASN A 147 -2.85 -13.04 5.47
CA ASN A 147 -1.61 -13.08 6.24
C ASN A 147 -0.81 -14.31 5.82
N VAL A 148 0.38 -14.07 5.30
CA VAL A 148 1.26 -15.11 4.77
C VAL A 148 2.56 -15.15 5.58
N SER A 149 3.00 -16.36 5.92
CA SER A 149 4.35 -16.58 6.44
C SER A 149 5.26 -16.98 5.29
N HIS A 150 6.29 -16.17 5.01
CA HIS A 150 7.20 -16.38 3.90
C HIS A 150 8.64 -16.09 4.34
N GLN A 151 9.54 -17.05 4.20
CA GLN A 151 10.95 -16.93 4.61
C GLN A 151 11.14 -16.35 6.03
N ASN A 152 10.36 -16.86 7.00
CA ASN A 152 10.32 -16.39 8.40
C ASN A 152 9.85 -14.94 8.57
N LYS A 153 9.18 -14.36 7.58
CA LYS A 153 8.54 -13.06 7.64
C LYS A 153 7.02 -13.20 7.69
N LYS A 154 6.38 -12.30 8.40
CA LYS A 154 4.91 -12.18 8.42
C LYS A 154 4.51 -11.07 7.46
N ILE A 155 3.89 -11.43 6.37
CA ILE A 155 3.52 -10.49 5.31
C ILE A 155 2.00 -10.46 5.17
N THR A 156 1.44 -9.27 5.27
CA THR A 156 0.04 -9.04 4.94
C THR A 156 -0.06 -8.73 3.46
N VAL A 157 -0.73 -9.59 2.72
CA VAL A 157 -0.98 -9.42 1.30
C VAL A 157 -2.33 -8.75 1.10
N VAL A 158 -2.34 -7.62 0.40
CA VAL A 158 -3.53 -6.84 0.08
C VAL A 158 -3.70 -6.84 -1.43
N GLU A 159 -4.75 -7.47 -1.92
CA GLU A 159 -5.11 -7.47 -3.35
C GLU A 159 -6.20 -6.43 -3.62
N MET A 160 -5.94 -5.57 -4.60
CA MET A 160 -6.86 -4.48 -4.98
C MET A 160 -7.46 -4.69 -6.37
#